data_405a85c38dbc79f3686782483fce1c8e
#
_entry.id   405a85c38dbc79f3686782483fce1c8e
#
_cell.length_a   1.000
_cell.length_b   1.000
_cell.length_c   1.000
_cell.angle_alpha   90.00
_cell.angle_beta   90.00
_cell.angle_gamma   90.00
#
_symmetry.space_group_name_H-M   'P 1'
#
loop_
_entity.id
_entity.type
_entity.pdbx_description
1 polymer ?
#
loop_
_entity_poly.entity_id
_entity_poly.type
_entity_poly.pdbx_seq_one_letter_code
_entity_poly.pdbx_strand_id
1 'polypeptide(L)'
;MASVDRRRTPLLTPRFALIVGSGFAYFLALGTVLPAVPQYVKHRLGGGDVSVGVAVGVLFVGAVLLRPYVGRLGDRFGRRVLIVSGATVVAVSVLLYGAVESLPFLIGARILTGLGEAAFFVGAATMVTDLAPVERRGEAISYWSVAVYGGLAFGPVLGETVIDARGYGAVWVVAGALAALAAVLGFFTREVERPVAVSVPGRGHLLNRAAIGPGAVLFSGLIALAAFTAFVPLYVDDIGLGSADVVFLLYGGLVLVVRIFGARIPDTLGGRRSGVLALASTTIGMTVMALWGTTAGLLVGTVFFAAGASLLYPALLLLALGNAPETERGSVVGTFSSFFDLSQGLGSLIVGLVAAGGGYRGAFGAGAVFAAAGFVGLAVHASRRRSRRVRTEELGVLATEHPAP
;
A
#
# COMPACT_ATOMS: atom_id res chain seq x y z
N MET A 1 -21.15 -41.71 -19.82
CA MET A 1 -20.50 -40.42 -19.61
C MET A 1 -21.35 -39.65 -18.61
N ALA A 2 -21.02 -39.69 -17.33
CA ALA A 2 -21.73 -38.97 -16.29
C ALA A 2 -21.30 -37.49 -16.35
N SER A 3 -22.23 -36.58 -16.54
CA SER A 3 -22.04 -35.15 -16.43
C SER A 3 -21.66 -34.84 -14.98
N VAL A 4 -20.41 -34.52 -14.74
CA VAL A 4 -19.95 -33.96 -13.45
C VAL A 4 -20.67 -32.63 -13.26
N ASP A 5 -21.68 -32.66 -12.41
CA ASP A 5 -22.41 -31.47 -11.93
C ASP A 5 -21.37 -30.56 -11.24
N ARG A 6 -20.84 -29.58 -11.99
CA ARG A 6 -19.93 -28.56 -11.47
C ARG A 6 -20.72 -27.58 -10.60
N ARG A 7 -21.17 -28.03 -9.44
CA ARG A 7 -21.65 -27.13 -8.40
C ARG A 7 -20.51 -26.18 -8.08
N ARG A 8 -20.66 -24.90 -8.46
CA ARG A 8 -19.71 -23.84 -8.15
C ARG A 8 -19.56 -23.79 -6.64
N THR A 9 -18.43 -24.23 -6.11
CA THR A 9 -18.15 -24.13 -4.68
C THR A 9 -18.29 -22.69 -4.23
N PRO A 10 -19.13 -22.39 -3.21
CA PRO A 10 -19.40 -21.03 -2.80
C PRO A 10 -18.12 -20.39 -2.26
N LEU A 11 -17.77 -19.20 -2.76
CA LEU A 11 -16.68 -18.40 -2.24
C LEU A 11 -17.07 -17.72 -0.92
N LEU A 12 -18.30 -17.18 -0.86
CA LEU A 12 -18.80 -16.47 0.32
C LEU A 12 -19.21 -17.50 1.39
N THR A 13 -18.23 -18.06 2.06
CA THR A 13 -18.41 -18.89 3.24
C THR A 13 -18.32 -18.05 4.50
N PRO A 14 -18.87 -18.48 5.66
CA PRO A 14 -18.69 -17.76 6.93
C PRO A 14 -17.22 -17.51 7.28
N ARG A 15 -16.33 -18.47 6.97
CA ARG A 15 -14.88 -18.32 7.20
C ARG A 15 -14.28 -17.25 6.31
N PHE A 16 -14.69 -17.19 5.04
CA PHE A 16 -14.24 -16.17 4.10
C PHE A 16 -14.74 -14.77 4.52
N ALA A 17 -16.00 -14.67 4.96
CA ALA A 17 -16.54 -13.42 5.47
C ALA A 17 -15.82 -12.94 6.75
N LEU A 18 -15.48 -13.86 7.66
CA LEU A 18 -14.71 -13.53 8.87
C LEU A 18 -13.33 -12.95 8.55
N ILE A 19 -12.58 -13.54 7.62
CA ILE A 19 -11.23 -13.04 7.29
C ILE A 19 -11.29 -11.71 6.53
N VAL A 20 -12.26 -11.51 5.64
CA VAL A 20 -12.47 -10.25 4.93
C VAL A 20 -12.92 -9.16 5.92
N GLY A 21 -13.83 -9.49 6.84
CA GLY A 21 -14.26 -8.59 7.91
C GLY A 21 -13.14 -8.25 8.89
N SER A 22 -12.29 -9.22 9.24
CA SER A 22 -11.08 -8.99 10.02
C SER A 22 -10.14 -8.01 9.32
N GLY A 23 -9.92 -8.19 8.01
CA GLY A 23 -9.13 -7.28 7.19
C GLY A 23 -9.71 -5.86 7.17
N PHE A 24 -11.02 -5.73 6.97
CA PHE A 24 -11.67 -4.41 6.98
C PHE A 24 -11.51 -3.70 8.33
N ALA A 25 -11.80 -4.38 9.45
CA ALA A 25 -11.64 -3.82 10.80
C ALA A 25 -10.18 -3.41 11.07
N TYR A 26 -9.22 -4.24 10.65
CA TYR A 26 -7.79 -3.98 10.80
C TYR A 26 -7.34 -2.74 10.03
N PHE A 27 -7.69 -2.64 8.74
CA PHE A 27 -7.30 -1.49 7.91
C PHE A 27 -8.08 -0.23 8.26
N LEU A 28 -9.30 -0.36 8.80
CA LEU A 28 -10.04 0.75 9.39
C LEU A 28 -9.30 1.27 10.64
N ALA A 29 -8.77 0.39 11.49
CA ALA A 29 -7.94 0.77 12.63
C ALA A 29 -6.68 1.54 12.21
N LEU A 30 -5.91 1.00 11.25
CA LEU A 30 -4.72 1.67 10.74
C LEU A 30 -5.07 3.02 10.08
N GLY A 31 -6.15 3.05 9.29
CA GLY A 31 -6.63 4.28 8.65
C GLY A 31 -7.01 5.36 9.68
N THR A 32 -7.66 4.98 10.78
CA THR A 32 -8.05 5.90 11.87
C THR A 32 -6.83 6.57 12.52
N VAL A 33 -5.69 5.91 12.55
CA VAL A 33 -4.44 6.44 13.09
C VAL A 33 -3.71 7.36 12.12
N LEU A 34 -3.95 7.26 10.80
CA LEU A 34 -3.21 8.00 9.77
C LEU A 34 -3.20 9.53 9.99
N PRO A 35 -4.34 10.22 10.17
CA PRO A 35 -4.34 11.67 10.41
C PRO A 35 -3.87 12.03 11.82
N ALA A 36 -4.09 11.15 12.80
CA ALA A 36 -3.83 11.44 14.20
C ALA A 36 -2.33 11.52 14.53
N VAL A 37 -1.49 10.66 13.94
CA VAL A 37 -0.05 10.63 14.25
C VAL A 37 0.69 11.90 13.85
N PRO A 38 0.55 12.44 12.61
CA PRO A 38 1.15 13.72 12.25
C PRO A 38 0.76 14.86 13.18
N GLN A 39 -0.54 15.01 13.42
CA GLN A 39 -1.10 16.05 14.30
C GLN A 39 -0.62 15.88 15.75
N TYR A 40 -0.60 14.66 16.27
CA TYR A 40 -0.12 14.37 17.62
C TYR A 40 1.35 14.76 17.81
N VAL A 41 2.21 14.40 16.84
CA VAL A 41 3.63 14.76 16.85
C VAL A 41 3.79 16.28 16.83
N LYS A 42 3.03 16.97 15.98
CA LYS A 42 3.14 18.43 15.82
C LYS A 42 2.59 19.19 17.03
N HIS A 43 1.38 18.86 17.44
CA HIS A 43 0.61 19.69 18.40
C HIS A 43 0.80 19.26 19.87
N ARG A 44 1.09 17.96 20.13
CA ARG A 44 1.21 17.45 21.52
C ARG A 44 2.66 17.19 21.91
N LEU A 45 3.48 16.64 21.00
CA LEU A 45 4.89 16.39 21.29
C LEU A 45 5.82 17.55 20.90
N GLY A 46 5.30 18.62 20.26
CA GLY A 46 6.09 19.77 19.81
C GLY A 46 7.15 19.42 18.75
N GLY A 47 6.95 18.32 18.02
CA GLY A 47 7.89 17.85 17.02
C GLY A 47 7.87 18.71 15.74
N GLY A 48 9.05 18.84 15.11
CA GLY A 48 9.16 19.45 13.78
C GLY A 48 8.70 18.52 12.66
N ASP A 49 8.69 18.99 11.43
CA ASP A 49 8.20 18.25 10.26
C ASP A 49 9.03 17.01 9.96
N VAL A 50 10.34 17.02 10.27
CA VAL A 50 11.19 15.83 10.23
C VAL A 50 10.69 14.76 11.21
N SER A 51 10.31 15.17 12.44
CA SER A 51 9.77 14.26 13.44
C SER A 51 8.44 13.64 12.99
N VAL A 52 7.61 14.39 12.30
CA VAL A 52 6.38 13.90 11.65
C VAL A 52 6.72 12.84 10.60
N GLY A 53 7.64 13.15 9.68
CA GLY A 53 8.09 12.22 8.65
C GLY A 53 8.66 10.91 9.23
N VAL A 54 9.50 11.02 10.28
CA VAL A 54 10.04 9.84 10.99
C VAL A 54 8.92 9.04 11.65
N ALA A 55 8.02 9.68 12.39
CA ALA A 55 6.92 9.00 13.07
C ALA A 55 5.99 8.27 12.10
N VAL A 56 5.68 8.87 10.95
CA VAL A 56 4.85 8.21 9.90
C VAL A 56 5.61 7.06 9.26
N GLY A 57 6.87 7.25 8.89
CA GLY A 57 7.65 6.28 8.12
C GLY A 57 8.17 5.09 8.91
N VAL A 58 8.46 5.25 10.20
CA VAL A 58 9.13 4.22 11.00
C VAL A 58 8.31 2.93 11.18
N LEU A 59 6.99 3.00 11.09
CA LEU A 59 6.13 1.81 11.05
C LEU A 59 6.57 0.84 9.95
N PHE A 60 6.85 1.36 8.76
CA PHE A 60 7.24 0.55 7.61
C PHE A 60 8.64 -0.06 7.75
N VAL A 61 9.50 0.54 8.58
CA VAL A 61 10.79 -0.07 8.96
C VAL A 61 10.54 -1.37 9.74
N GLY A 62 9.63 -1.35 10.71
CA GLY A 62 9.21 -2.55 11.43
C GLY A 62 8.64 -3.62 10.49
N ALA A 63 7.77 -3.22 9.55
CA ALA A 63 7.21 -4.12 8.56
C ALA A 63 8.27 -4.77 7.65
N VAL A 64 9.18 -3.97 7.09
CA VAL A 64 10.27 -4.46 6.22
C VAL A 64 11.17 -5.46 6.94
N LEU A 65 11.51 -5.20 8.20
CA LEU A 65 12.38 -6.09 8.99
C LEU A 65 11.76 -7.47 9.21
N LEU A 66 10.45 -7.55 9.41
CA LEU A 66 9.77 -8.81 9.70
C LEU A 66 9.33 -9.57 8.43
N ARG A 67 9.01 -8.88 7.32
CA ARG A 67 8.46 -9.51 6.09
C ARG A 67 9.19 -10.74 5.59
N PRO A 68 10.54 -10.81 5.55
CA PRO A 68 11.23 -12.00 5.07
C PRO A 68 11.01 -13.25 5.93
N TYR A 69 10.62 -13.05 7.19
CA TYR A 69 10.44 -14.11 8.17
C TYR A 69 8.97 -14.54 8.30
N VAL A 70 8.03 -13.64 8.02
CA VAL A 70 6.60 -13.88 8.24
C VAL A 70 6.08 -15.07 7.44
N GLY A 71 6.53 -15.24 6.20
CA GLY A 71 6.16 -16.40 5.38
C GLY A 71 6.53 -17.73 6.07
N ARG A 72 7.76 -17.83 6.57
CA ARG A 72 8.26 -19.02 7.29
C ARG A 72 7.54 -19.24 8.61
N LEU A 73 7.26 -18.15 9.35
CA LEU A 73 6.48 -18.21 10.58
C LEU A 73 5.06 -18.71 10.32
N GLY A 74 4.41 -18.24 9.24
CA GLY A 74 3.10 -18.70 8.85
C GLY A 74 3.06 -20.16 8.39
N ASP A 75 4.12 -20.65 7.73
CA ASP A 75 4.24 -22.07 7.37
C ASP A 75 4.45 -22.96 8.60
N ARG A 76 5.16 -22.46 9.61
CA ARG A 76 5.48 -23.20 10.85
C ARG A 76 4.34 -23.18 11.88
N PHE A 77 3.73 -22.02 12.10
CA PHE A 77 2.77 -21.79 13.19
C PHE A 77 1.32 -21.67 12.72
N GLY A 78 1.11 -21.60 11.40
CA GLY A 78 -0.21 -21.40 10.79
C GLY A 78 -0.56 -19.93 10.51
N ARG A 79 -1.44 -19.70 9.55
CA ARG A 79 -1.86 -18.36 9.12
C ARG A 79 -2.69 -17.65 10.19
N ARG A 80 -3.54 -18.42 10.91
CA ARG A 80 -4.36 -17.91 12.00
C ARG A 80 -3.52 -17.28 13.11
N VAL A 81 -2.40 -17.91 13.47
CA VAL A 81 -1.50 -17.38 14.51
C VAL A 81 -0.94 -16.04 14.09
N LEU A 82 -0.52 -15.87 12.83
CA LEU A 82 -0.03 -14.60 12.31
C LEU A 82 -1.11 -13.50 12.33
N ILE A 83 -2.34 -13.84 11.94
CA ILE A 83 -3.46 -12.90 11.93
C ILE A 83 -3.77 -12.41 13.34
N VAL A 84 -3.95 -13.34 14.27
CA VAL A 84 -4.32 -13.02 15.67
C VAL A 84 -3.19 -12.28 16.37
N SER A 85 -1.96 -12.79 16.31
CA SER A 85 -0.81 -12.14 16.95
C SER A 85 -0.51 -10.77 16.34
N GLY A 86 -0.55 -10.64 15.01
CA GLY A 86 -0.33 -9.37 14.32
C GLY A 86 -1.36 -8.32 14.71
N ALA A 87 -2.65 -8.64 14.67
CA ALA A 87 -3.72 -7.73 15.07
C ALA A 87 -3.65 -7.38 16.57
N THR A 88 -3.31 -8.34 17.43
CA THR A 88 -3.14 -8.09 18.87
C THR A 88 -1.95 -7.15 19.14
N VAL A 89 -0.82 -7.37 18.48
CA VAL A 89 0.35 -6.49 18.59
C VAL A 89 -0.01 -5.08 18.16
N VAL A 90 -0.76 -4.91 17.06
CA VAL A 90 -1.21 -3.58 16.62
C VAL A 90 -2.19 -2.99 17.63
N ALA A 91 -3.15 -3.74 18.14
CA ALA A 91 -4.09 -3.26 19.17
C ALA A 91 -3.34 -2.73 20.39
N VAL A 92 -2.41 -3.50 20.93
CA VAL A 92 -1.61 -3.12 22.11
C VAL A 92 -0.73 -1.91 21.78
N SER A 93 -0.01 -1.93 20.65
CA SER A 93 0.90 -0.84 20.28
C SER A 93 0.17 0.49 20.05
N VAL A 94 -1.04 0.47 19.47
CA VAL A 94 -1.85 1.67 19.26
C VAL A 94 -2.41 2.19 20.58
N LEU A 95 -2.84 1.31 21.51
CA LEU A 95 -3.24 1.73 22.86
C LEU A 95 -2.07 2.36 23.62
N LEU A 96 -0.84 1.88 23.43
CA LEU A 96 0.35 2.49 24.02
C LEU A 96 0.58 3.94 23.55
N TYR A 97 0.08 4.35 22.37
CA TYR A 97 0.17 5.74 21.92
C TYR A 97 -0.53 6.72 22.90
N GLY A 98 -1.52 6.23 23.65
CA GLY A 98 -2.19 7.01 24.70
C GLY A 98 -1.30 7.36 25.89
N ALA A 99 -0.22 6.61 26.12
CA ALA A 99 0.78 6.85 27.18
C ALA A 99 2.07 7.52 26.65
N VAL A 100 2.08 7.97 25.37
CA VAL A 100 3.27 8.58 24.77
C VAL A 100 3.43 10.01 25.21
N GLU A 101 4.58 10.34 25.81
CA GLU A 101 4.98 11.69 26.21
C GLU A 101 6.24 12.17 25.46
N SER A 102 6.85 11.30 24.65
CA SER A 102 8.07 11.62 23.93
C SER A 102 8.15 10.96 22.55
N LEU A 103 8.84 11.60 21.63
CA LEU A 103 9.03 11.09 20.27
C LEU A 103 9.74 9.72 20.24
N PRO A 104 10.82 9.44 21.00
CA PRO A 104 11.46 8.12 21.01
C PRO A 104 10.51 7.00 21.43
N PHE A 105 9.64 7.25 22.40
CA PHE A 105 8.64 6.25 22.83
C PHE A 105 7.61 6.00 21.72
N LEU A 106 7.15 7.05 21.04
CA LEU A 106 6.27 6.90 19.87
C LEU A 106 6.94 6.07 18.77
N ILE A 107 8.20 6.36 18.46
CA ILE A 107 8.99 5.62 17.46
C ILE A 107 9.03 4.12 17.80
N GLY A 108 9.34 3.77 19.05
CA GLY A 108 9.33 2.38 19.51
C GLY A 108 7.98 1.70 19.35
N ALA A 109 6.90 2.36 19.76
CA ALA A 109 5.54 1.86 19.61
C ALA A 109 5.12 1.73 18.12
N ARG A 110 5.55 2.64 17.26
CA ARG A 110 5.32 2.58 15.81
C ARG A 110 6.07 1.43 15.13
N ILE A 111 7.31 1.14 15.54
CA ILE A 111 8.04 -0.07 15.06
C ILE A 111 7.25 -1.33 15.43
N LEU A 112 6.75 -1.40 16.67
CA LEU A 112 5.94 -2.52 17.13
C LEU A 112 4.65 -2.66 16.29
N THR A 113 3.98 -1.54 15.98
CA THR A 113 2.83 -1.53 15.05
C THR A 113 3.21 -2.13 13.70
N GLY A 114 4.38 -1.77 13.16
CA GLY A 114 4.87 -2.27 11.87
C GLY A 114 5.16 -3.78 11.88
N LEU A 115 5.71 -4.30 12.97
CA LEU A 115 5.90 -5.74 13.14
C LEU A 115 4.55 -6.48 13.11
N GLY A 116 3.54 -5.96 13.82
CA GLY A 116 2.18 -6.49 13.82
C GLY A 116 1.52 -6.39 12.45
N GLU A 117 1.74 -5.29 11.72
CA GLU A 117 1.24 -5.08 10.35
C GLU A 117 1.76 -6.16 9.40
N ALA A 118 3.06 -6.40 9.37
CA ALA A 118 3.65 -7.41 8.51
C ALA A 118 3.08 -8.81 8.78
N ALA A 119 2.91 -9.18 10.05
CA ALA A 119 2.34 -10.47 10.43
C ALA A 119 0.88 -10.60 9.98
N PHE A 120 0.05 -9.60 10.32
CA PHE A 120 -1.37 -9.59 9.95
C PHE A 120 -1.57 -9.63 8.44
N PHE A 121 -0.93 -8.70 7.70
CA PHE A 121 -1.12 -8.57 6.26
C PHE A 121 -0.79 -9.85 5.51
N VAL A 122 0.39 -10.42 5.77
CA VAL A 122 0.81 -11.66 5.08
C VAL A 122 -0.07 -12.83 5.48
N GLY A 123 -0.39 -12.98 6.77
CA GLY A 123 -1.27 -14.04 7.27
C GLY A 123 -2.66 -13.96 6.64
N ALA A 124 -3.29 -12.79 6.64
CA ALA A 124 -4.64 -12.59 6.14
C ALA A 124 -4.72 -12.70 4.61
N ALA A 125 -3.82 -12.07 3.86
CA ALA A 125 -3.78 -12.16 2.41
C ALA A 125 -3.58 -13.61 1.92
N THR A 126 -2.74 -14.37 2.62
CA THR A 126 -2.53 -15.79 2.33
C THR A 126 -3.79 -16.62 2.67
N MET A 127 -4.41 -16.39 3.84
CA MET A 127 -5.62 -17.08 4.26
C MET A 127 -6.78 -16.86 3.26
N VAL A 128 -6.95 -15.64 2.76
CA VAL A 128 -7.95 -15.29 1.73
C VAL A 128 -7.76 -16.14 0.47
N THR A 129 -6.52 -16.29 0.00
CA THR A 129 -6.22 -17.11 -1.19
C THR A 129 -6.33 -18.61 -0.93
N ASP A 130 -6.06 -19.06 0.31
CA ASP A 130 -6.15 -20.46 0.71
C ASP A 130 -7.61 -20.94 0.85
N LEU A 131 -8.50 -20.07 1.32
CA LEU A 131 -9.94 -20.33 1.45
C LEU A 131 -10.68 -20.30 0.11
N ALA A 132 -10.09 -19.68 -0.92
CA ALA A 132 -10.73 -19.53 -2.22
C ALA A 132 -10.52 -20.75 -3.12
N PRO A 133 -11.57 -21.26 -3.80
CA PRO A 133 -11.42 -22.19 -4.91
C PRO A 133 -10.43 -21.63 -5.95
N VAL A 134 -9.63 -22.50 -6.57
CA VAL A 134 -8.56 -22.10 -7.51
C VAL A 134 -9.10 -21.18 -8.61
N GLU A 135 -10.30 -21.49 -9.14
CA GLU A 135 -10.97 -20.76 -10.21
C GLU A 135 -11.50 -19.39 -9.77
N ARG A 136 -11.64 -19.16 -8.45
CA ARG A 136 -12.21 -17.93 -7.87
C ARG A 136 -11.23 -17.12 -7.03
N ARG A 137 -9.93 -17.42 -7.09
CA ARG A 137 -8.90 -16.69 -6.34
C ARG A 137 -8.82 -15.21 -6.71
N GLY A 138 -9.01 -14.89 -8.00
CA GLY A 138 -9.06 -13.49 -8.43
C GLY A 138 -10.22 -12.70 -7.79
N GLU A 139 -11.39 -13.34 -7.68
CA GLU A 139 -12.55 -12.75 -7.01
C GLU A 139 -12.30 -12.59 -5.51
N ALA A 140 -11.67 -13.57 -4.86
CA ALA A 140 -11.29 -13.49 -3.45
C ALA A 140 -10.32 -12.33 -3.16
N ILE A 141 -9.32 -12.14 -4.02
CA ILE A 141 -8.37 -11.01 -3.94
C ILE A 141 -9.10 -9.67 -4.14
N SER A 142 -10.14 -9.64 -4.98
CA SER A 142 -10.95 -8.42 -5.16
C SER A 142 -11.71 -8.06 -3.88
N TYR A 143 -12.38 -9.03 -3.22
CA TYR A 143 -13.02 -8.79 -1.92
C TYR A 143 -12.02 -8.34 -0.85
N TRP A 144 -10.85 -8.98 -0.79
CA TRP A 144 -9.77 -8.56 0.09
C TRP A 144 -9.33 -7.11 -0.18
N SER A 145 -9.16 -6.76 -1.45
CA SER A 145 -8.78 -5.39 -1.82
C SER A 145 -9.84 -4.37 -1.40
N VAL A 146 -11.13 -4.68 -1.56
CA VAL A 146 -12.22 -3.80 -1.08
C VAL A 146 -12.15 -3.63 0.44
N ALA A 147 -11.87 -4.68 1.21
CA ALA A 147 -11.72 -4.58 2.65
C ALA A 147 -10.53 -3.69 3.04
N VAL A 148 -9.35 -3.91 2.42
CA VAL A 148 -8.13 -3.11 2.66
C VAL A 148 -8.36 -1.64 2.34
N TYR A 149 -8.77 -1.35 1.10
CA TYR A 149 -8.91 0.03 0.66
C TYR A 149 -10.14 0.72 1.24
N GLY A 150 -11.21 -0.02 1.53
CA GLY A 150 -12.36 0.48 2.27
C GLY A 150 -11.97 0.92 3.68
N GLY A 151 -11.21 0.08 4.39
CA GLY A 151 -10.68 0.44 5.71
C GLY A 151 -9.79 1.68 5.68
N LEU A 152 -8.86 1.74 4.71
CA LEU A 152 -7.96 2.89 4.54
C LEU A 152 -8.67 4.16 4.03
N ALA A 153 -9.82 4.02 3.35
CA ALA A 153 -10.61 5.16 2.89
C ALA A 153 -11.46 5.77 4.00
N PHE A 154 -12.16 4.93 4.77
CA PHE A 154 -13.05 5.39 5.84
C PHE A 154 -12.31 5.63 7.16
N GLY A 155 -11.16 5.00 7.37
CA GLY A 155 -10.38 5.14 8.59
C GLY A 155 -9.98 6.58 8.90
N PRO A 156 -9.36 7.32 7.99
CA PRO A 156 -8.98 8.71 8.24
C PRO A 156 -10.17 9.62 8.56
N VAL A 157 -11.31 9.41 7.89
CA VAL A 157 -12.55 10.14 8.20
C VAL A 157 -13.00 9.87 9.64
N LEU A 158 -12.99 8.60 10.05
CA LEU A 158 -13.28 8.20 11.42
C LEU A 158 -12.27 8.82 12.39
N GLY A 159 -10.97 8.83 12.04
CA GLY A 159 -9.90 9.41 12.83
C GLY A 159 -10.11 10.89 13.08
N GLU A 160 -10.32 11.70 12.05
CA GLU A 160 -10.60 13.14 12.15
C GLU A 160 -11.87 13.40 12.98
N THR A 161 -12.98 12.72 12.67
CA THR A 161 -14.23 12.87 13.42
C THR A 161 -14.04 12.58 14.92
N VAL A 162 -13.25 11.57 15.28
CA VAL A 162 -12.96 11.22 16.68
C VAL A 162 -12.01 12.22 17.33
N ILE A 163 -11.00 12.75 16.58
CA ILE A 163 -10.12 13.82 17.07
C ILE A 163 -10.94 15.04 17.44
N ASP A 164 -11.80 15.50 16.55
CA ASP A 164 -12.63 16.71 16.74
C ASP A 164 -13.61 16.56 17.90
N ALA A 165 -14.21 15.38 18.05
CA ALA A 165 -15.21 15.13 19.07
C ALA A 165 -14.62 14.85 20.47
N ARG A 166 -13.47 14.17 20.57
CA ARG A 166 -12.96 13.60 21.84
C ARG A 166 -11.43 13.61 21.98
N GLY A 167 -10.70 14.16 20.99
CA GLY A 167 -9.25 14.25 21.00
C GLY A 167 -8.50 12.93 20.73
N TYR A 168 -7.19 12.99 20.75
CA TYR A 168 -6.29 11.89 20.36
C TYR A 168 -6.45 10.63 21.21
N GLY A 169 -6.67 10.77 22.53
CA GLY A 169 -6.86 9.61 23.43
C GLY A 169 -7.98 8.67 22.97
N ALA A 170 -9.09 9.25 22.49
CA ALA A 170 -10.21 8.48 21.98
C ALA A 170 -9.86 7.77 20.65
N VAL A 171 -9.03 8.40 19.80
CA VAL A 171 -8.55 7.79 18.55
C VAL A 171 -7.78 6.50 18.83
N TRP A 172 -6.87 6.54 19.82
CA TRP A 172 -6.08 5.36 20.19
C TRP A 172 -6.96 4.23 20.72
N VAL A 173 -7.98 4.56 21.51
CA VAL A 173 -8.94 3.57 22.02
C VAL A 173 -9.78 2.99 20.88
N VAL A 174 -10.33 3.82 20.00
CA VAL A 174 -11.14 3.36 18.87
C VAL A 174 -10.31 2.48 17.91
N ALA A 175 -9.14 2.93 17.53
CA ALA A 175 -8.26 2.16 16.65
C ALA A 175 -7.77 0.86 17.31
N GLY A 176 -7.42 0.91 18.59
CA GLY A 176 -7.07 -0.28 19.37
C GLY A 176 -8.21 -1.29 19.47
N ALA A 177 -9.45 -0.82 19.69
CA ALA A 177 -10.64 -1.67 19.72
C ALA A 177 -10.94 -2.31 18.34
N LEU A 178 -10.78 -1.55 17.25
CA LEU A 178 -10.93 -2.08 15.89
C LEU A 178 -9.87 -3.13 15.56
N ALA A 179 -8.62 -2.92 15.96
CA ALA A 179 -7.55 -3.91 15.79
C ALA A 179 -7.80 -5.16 16.67
N ALA A 180 -8.30 -4.99 17.89
CA ALA A 180 -8.72 -6.10 18.74
C ALA A 180 -9.91 -6.87 18.15
N LEU A 181 -10.90 -6.18 17.57
CA LEU A 181 -11.98 -6.80 16.81
C LEU A 181 -11.43 -7.63 15.64
N ALA A 182 -10.43 -7.10 14.91
CA ALA A 182 -9.79 -7.85 13.84
C ALA A 182 -9.12 -9.13 14.36
N ALA A 183 -8.45 -9.08 15.52
CA ALA A 183 -7.88 -10.26 16.16
C ALA A 183 -8.95 -11.29 16.55
N VAL A 184 -10.07 -10.84 17.11
CA VAL A 184 -11.22 -11.71 17.48
C VAL A 184 -11.82 -12.38 16.25
N LEU A 185 -12.11 -11.62 15.17
CA LEU A 185 -12.62 -12.18 13.92
C LEU A 185 -11.62 -13.17 13.30
N GLY A 186 -10.33 -12.83 13.32
CA GLY A 186 -9.24 -13.71 12.88
C GLY A 186 -9.15 -15.00 13.73
N PHE A 187 -9.39 -14.94 15.02
CA PHE A 187 -9.40 -16.09 15.92
C PHE A 187 -10.49 -17.11 15.55
N PHE A 188 -11.67 -16.66 15.13
CA PHE A 188 -12.75 -17.54 14.69
C PHE A 188 -12.57 -18.08 13.28
N THR A 189 -11.58 -17.59 12.54
CA THR A 189 -11.18 -18.16 11.25
C THR A 189 -10.39 -19.45 11.52
N ARG A 190 -10.93 -20.62 11.14
CA ARG A 190 -10.25 -21.90 11.33
C ARG A 190 -9.09 -22.03 10.35
N GLU A 191 -7.98 -22.64 10.80
CA GLU A 191 -6.85 -22.98 9.93
C GLU A 191 -7.31 -23.86 8.77
N VAL A 192 -6.74 -23.63 7.60
CA VAL A 192 -6.97 -24.49 6.43
C VAL A 192 -5.96 -25.65 6.52
N GLU A 193 -6.46 -26.85 6.74
CA GLU A 193 -5.61 -28.04 6.67
C GLU A 193 -5.01 -28.14 5.26
N ARG A 194 -3.71 -28.01 5.18
CA ARG A 194 -2.97 -28.27 3.95
C ARG A 194 -2.38 -29.67 4.00
N PRO A 195 -2.44 -30.42 2.89
CA PRO A 195 -1.44 -31.46 2.68
C PRO A 195 -0.07 -30.77 2.80
N VAL A 196 0.83 -31.34 3.59
CA VAL A 196 2.20 -30.84 3.74
C VAL A 196 2.79 -30.75 2.33
N ALA A 197 2.61 -29.62 1.68
CA ALA A 197 3.34 -29.32 0.47
C ALA A 197 4.80 -29.22 0.93
N VAL A 198 5.59 -30.19 0.51
CA VAL A 198 7.03 -30.15 0.65
C VAL A 198 7.43 -28.83 0.02
N SER A 199 7.64 -27.84 0.87
CA SER A 199 8.24 -26.57 0.44
C SER A 199 9.62 -26.97 -0.04
N VAL A 200 9.76 -27.16 -1.34
CA VAL A 200 11.09 -27.24 -1.95
C VAL A 200 11.71 -25.91 -1.57
N PRO A 201 12.77 -25.88 -0.75
CA PRO A 201 13.47 -24.66 -0.47
C PRO A 201 14.07 -24.20 -1.79
N GLY A 202 13.27 -23.49 -2.57
CA GLY A 202 13.79 -22.80 -3.73
C GLY A 202 14.85 -21.85 -3.19
N ARG A 203 16.06 -21.90 -3.73
CA ARG A 203 17.09 -20.87 -3.62
C ARG A 203 16.54 -19.59 -4.26
N GLY A 204 15.43 -19.06 -3.72
CA GLY A 204 14.86 -17.78 -4.13
C GLY A 204 15.85 -16.69 -3.71
N HIS A 205 16.44 -16.03 -4.68
CA HIS A 205 17.13 -14.77 -4.42
C HIS A 205 16.19 -13.86 -3.63
N LEU A 206 16.69 -13.26 -2.53
CA LEU A 206 15.93 -12.31 -1.70
C LEU A 206 15.39 -11.13 -2.53
N LEU A 207 16.04 -10.83 -3.66
CA LEU A 207 15.65 -9.79 -4.60
C LEU A 207 15.50 -10.38 -6.00
N ASN A 208 14.31 -10.24 -6.59
CA ASN A 208 14.04 -10.65 -7.95
C ASN A 208 14.30 -9.49 -8.94
N ARG A 209 15.21 -9.71 -9.90
CA ARG A 209 15.62 -8.68 -10.88
C ARG A 209 14.47 -8.15 -11.72
N ALA A 210 13.45 -8.96 -12.00
CA ALA A 210 12.29 -8.55 -12.78
C ALA A 210 11.46 -7.47 -12.06
N ALA A 211 11.48 -7.46 -10.71
CA ALA A 211 10.76 -6.51 -9.88
C ALA A 211 11.54 -5.21 -9.61
N ILE A 212 12.87 -5.17 -9.77
CA ILE A 212 13.69 -4.01 -9.38
C ILE A 212 13.29 -2.76 -10.18
N GLY A 213 13.20 -2.85 -11.49
CA GLY A 213 12.84 -1.71 -12.33
C GLY A 213 11.43 -1.16 -12.05
N PRO A 214 10.37 -2.00 -12.15
CA PRO A 214 9.02 -1.59 -11.78
C PRO A 214 8.90 -1.15 -10.31
N GLY A 215 9.64 -1.79 -9.39
CA GLY A 215 9.70 -1.44 -7.97
C GLY A 215 10.31 -0.07 -7.72
N ALA A 216 11.41 0.27 -8.39
CA ALA A 216 12.01 1.61 -8.29
C ALA A 216 11.09 2.71 -8.80
N VAL A 217 10.32 2.44 -9.87
CA VAL A 217 9.27 3.35 -10.35
C VAL A 217 8.13 3.46 -9.34
N LEU A 218 7.72 2.36 -8.72
CA LEU A 218 6.72 2.36 -7.65
C LEU A 218 7.20 3.19 -6.45
N PHE A 219 8.44 2.98 -6.02
CA PHE A 219 9.07 3.74 -4.94
C PHE A 219 8.97 5.24 -5.20
N SER A 220 9.36 5.70 -6.39
CA SER A 220 9.32 7.12 -6.71
C SER A 220 7.89 7.67 -6.75
N GLY A 221 6.93 6.96 -7.33
CA GLY A 221 5.54 7.41 -7.39
C GLY A 221 4.83 7.42 -6.02
N LEU A 222 5.19 6.52 -5.12
CA LEU A 222 4.57 6.41 -3.79
C LEU A 222 5.14 7.37 -2.73
N ILE A 223 6.25 8.08 -3.01
CA ILE A 223 6.69 9.22 -2.17
C ILE A 223 5.58 10.29 -2.13
N ALA A 224 4.81 10.44 -3.21
CA ALA A 224 3.62 11.29 -3.23
C ALA A 224 2.58 10.87 -2.19
N LEU A 225 2.36 9.57 -1.99
CA LEU A 225 1.45 9.06 -0.96
C LEU A 225 1.97 9.35 0.44
N ALA A 226 3.29 9.22 0.67
CA ALA A 226 3.91 9.57 1.93
C ALA A 226 3.73 11.07 2.24
N ALA A 227 3.91 11.96 1.25
CA ALA A 227 3.67 13.39 1.40
C ALA A 227 2.20 13.69 1.74
N PHE A 228 1.26 13.05 1.02
CA PHE A 228 -0.16 13.22 1.23
C PHE A 228 -0.59 12.81 2.64
N THR A 229 -0.25 11.59 3.05
CA THR A 229 -0.67 11.03 4.34
C THR A 229 -0.01 11.71 5.54
N ALA A 230 1.23 12.18 5.39
CA ALA A 230 1.94 12.86 6.48
C ALA A 230 1.52 14.33 6.65
N PHE A 231 1.24 15.04 5.55
CA PHE A 231 1.13 16.50 5.61
C PHE A 231 -0.24 17.07 5.26
N VAL A 232 -1.16 16.34 4.63
CA VAL A 232 -2.54 16.83 4.44
C VAL A 232 -3.22 17.15 5.77
N PRO A 233 -3.13 16.30 6.83
CA PRO A 233 -3.76 16.62 8.12
C PRO A 233 -3.24 17.88 8.81
N LEU A 234 -2.04 18.33 8.46
CA LEU A 234 -1.43 19.56 8.98
C LEU A 234 -1.66 20.74 8.04
N TYR A 235 -1.70 20.48 6.72
CA TYR A 235 -1.86 21.52 5.72
C TYR A 235 -3.26 22.14 5.69
N VAL A 236 -4.28 21.38 6.06
CA VAL A 236 -5.67 21.87 6.13
C VAL A 236 -5.82 23.03 7.13
N ASP A 237 -5.04 23.03 8.21
CA ASP A 237 -4.99 24.11 9.19
C ASP A 237 -4.41 25.40 8.57
N ASP A 238 -3.31 25.28 7.79
CA ASP A 238 -2.66 26.41 7.12
C ASP A 238 -3.55 27.12 6.11
N ILE A 239 -4.45 26.36 5.44
CA ILE A 239 -5.38 26.92 4.43
C ILE A 239 -6.77 27.24 5.00
N GLY A 240 -6.97 27.08 6.32
CA GLY A 240 -8.21 27.42 7.02
C GLY A 240 -9.38 26.47 6.72
N LEU A 241 -9.11 25.22 6.31
CA LEU A 241 -10.16 24.22 6.08
C LEU A 241 -10.62 23.56 7.40
N GLY A 242 -9.76 23.55 8.42
CA GLY A 242 -10.06 23.10 9.78
C GLY A 242 -10.07 21.59 10.01
N SER A 243 -10.42 20.77 9.00
CA SER A 243 -10.39 19.30 9.11
C SER A 243 -9.99 18.65 7.78
N ALA A 244 -9.27 17.54 7.83
CA ALA A 244 -8.86 16.77 6.67
C ALA A 244 -9.88 15.69 6.24
N ASP A 245 -10.99 15.54 6.94
CA ASP A 245 -12.02 14.53 6.73
C ASP A 245 -12.55 14.52 5.29
N VAL A 246 -12.94 15.71 4.76
CA VAL A 246 -13.43 15.86 3.38
C VAL A 246 -12.36 15.45 2.37
N VAL A 247 -11.10 15.79 2.61
CA VAL A 247 -9.98 15.46 1.71
C VAL A 247 -9.76 13.94 1.69
N PHE A 248 -9.74 13.30 2.85
CA PHE A 248 -9.60 11.83 2.96
C PHE A 248 -10.82 11.09 2.43
N LEU A 249 -12.04 11.61 2.64
CA LEU A 249 -13.25 11.05 2.06
C LEU A 249 -13.21 11.10 0.53
N LEU A 250 -12.81 12.24 -0.03
CA LEU A 250 -12.64 12.42 -1.48
C LEU A 250 -11.58 11.45 -2.02
N TYR A 251 -10.40 11.40 -1.37
CA TYR A 251 -9.31 10.49 -1.74
C TYR A 251 -9.77 9.03 -1.70
N GLY A 252 -10.27 8.59 -0.56
CA GLY A 252 -10.67 7.20 -0.35
C GLY A 252 -11.84 6.79 -1.21
N GLY A 253 -12.85 7.66 -1.36
CA GLY A 253 -13.99 7.43 -2.23
C GLY A 253 -13.58 7.25 -3.69
N LEU A 254 -12.70 8.14 -4.21
CA LEU A 254 -12.18 8.02 -5.57
C LEU A 254 -11.31 6.78 -5.75
N VAL A 255 -10.46 6.44 -4.77
CA VAL A 255 -9.68 5.19 -4.82
C VAL A 255 -10.59 3.98 -4.93
N LEU A 256 -11.67 3.91 -4.16
CA LEU A 256 -12.65 2.83 -4.23
C LEU A 256 -13.38 2.81 -5.59
N VAL A 257 -13.85 3.95 -6.07
CA VAL A 257 -14.51 4.07 -7.37
C VAL A 257 -13.61 3.57 -8.49
N VAL A 258 -12.36 4.06 -8.54
CA VAL A 258 -11.39 3.62 -9.57
C VAL A 258 -11.07 2.14 -9.44
N ARG A 259 -10.99 1.59 -8.22
CA ARG A 259 -10.74 0.14 -8.03
C ARG A 259 -11.93 -0.74 -8.41
N ILE A 260 -13.15 -0.29 -8.19
CA ILE A 260 -14.34 -1.06 -8.54
C ILE A 260 -14.61 -1.01 -10.06
N PHE A 261 -14.59 0.18 -10.64
CA PHE A 261 -14.97 0.40 -12.05
C PHE A 261 -13.75 0.38 -12.99
N GLY A 262 -12.58 0.79 -12.51
CA GLY A 262 -11.33 0.86 -13.29
C GLY A 262 -10.40 -0.35 -13.13
N ALA A 263 -10.82 -1.40 -12.41
CA ALA A 263 -9.98 -2.58 -12.13
C ALA A 263 -9.39 -3.23 -13.40
N ARG A 264 -10.10 -3.16 -14.53
CA ARG A 264 -9.68 -3.72 -15.82
C ARG A 264 -8.77 -2.81 -16.63
N ILE A 265 -8.54 -1.55 -16.21
CA ILE A 265 -7.72 -0.58 -16.95
C ILE A 265 -6.29 -1.12 -17.17
N PRO A 266 -5.59 -1.66 -16.16
CA PRO A 266 -4.25 -2.22 -16.37
C PRO A 266 -4.23 -3.41 -17.34
N ASP A 267 -5.28 -4.23 -17.35
CA ASP A 267 -5.37 -5.39 -18.24
C ASP A 267 -5.63 -4.99 -19.69
N THR A 268 -6.48 -3.97 -19.91
CA THR A 268 -6.85 -3.50 -21.26
C THR A 268 -5.78 -2.61 -21.91
N LEU A 269 -5.20 -1.68 -21.15
CA LEU A 269 -4.18 -0.76 -21.65
C LEU A 269 -2.76 -1.31 -21.55
N GLY A 270 -2.58 -2.38 -20.75
CA GLY A 270 -1.29 -2.93 -20.37
C GLY A 270 -0.62 -2.16 -19.24
N GLY A 271 0.15 -2.86 -18.41
CA GLY A 271 0.75 -2.33 -17.18
C GLY A 271 1.58 -1.07 -17.38
N ARG A 272 2.25 -0.95 -18.54
CA ARG A 272 3.10 0.20 -18.83
C ARG A 272 2.30 1.48 -19.12
N ARG A 273 1.31 1.43 -20.02
CA ARG A 273 0.50 2.61 -20.37
C ARG A 273 -0.27 3.08 -19.15
N SER A 274 -0.83 2.13 -18.40
CA SER A 274 -1.52 2.41 -17.12
C SER A 274 -0.59 3.03 -16.08
N GLY A 275 0.67 2.56 -15.98
CA GLY A 275 1.67 3.13 -15.08
C GLY A 275 2.07 4.56 -15.49
N VAL A 276 2.22 4.85 -16.79
CA VAL A 276 2.49 6.20 -17.30
C VAL A 276 1.33 7.15 -16.98
N LEU A 277 0.09 6.73 -17.21
CA LEU A 277 -1.10 7.53 -16.90
C LEU A 277 -1.23 7.76 -15.38
N ALA A 278 -0.97 6.73 -14.58
CA ALA A 278 -0.99 6.82 -13.13
C ALA A 278 0.03 7.86 -12.61
N LEU A 279 1.29 7.77 -13.09
CA LEU A 279 2.34 8.71 -12.68
C LEU A 279 2.09 10.13 -13.19
N ALA A 280 1.56 10.30 -14.40
CA ALA A 280 1.16 11.61 -14.93
C ALA A 280 0.07 12.24 -14.05
N SER A 281 -0.99 11.48 -13.74
CA SER A 281 -2.07 11.93 -12.87
C SER A 281 -1.57 12.26 -11.45
N THR A 282 -0.72 11.41 -10.86
CA THR A 282 -0.07 11.67 -9.57
C THR A 282 0.77 12.95 -9.61
N THR A 283 1.58 13.14 -10.64
CA THR A 283 2.41 14.35 -10.82
C THR A 283 1.54 15.60 -10.92
N ILE A 284 0.49 15.58 -11.74
CA ILE A 284 -0.45 16.70 -11.87
C ILE A 284 -1.09 17.02 -10.51
N GLY A 285 -1.62 16.00 -9.82
CA GLY A 285 -2.27 16.19 -8.52
C GLY A 285 -1.34 16.82 -7.48
N MET A 286 -0.12 16.30 -7.34
CA MET A 286 0.87 16.82 -6.42
C MET A 286 1.36 18.23 -6.81
N THR A 287 1.50 18.52 -8.10
CA THR A 287 1.87 19.85 -8.59
C THR A 287 0.77 20.86 -8.30
N VAL A 288 -0.49 20.50 -8.48
CA VAL A 288 -1.64 21.37 -8.15
C VAL A 288 -1.65 21.69 -6.66
N MET A 289 -1.47 20.69 -5.78
CA MET A 289 -1.39 20.90 -4.32
C MET A 289 -0.20 21.80 -3.93
N ALA A 290 0.94 21.65 -4.60
CA ALA A 290 2.13 22.45 -4.32
C ALA A 290 2.00 23.90 -4.76
N LEU A 291 1.39 24.16 -5.91
CA LEU A 291 1.36 25.50 -6.52
C LEU A 291 0.09 26.28 -6.20
N TRP A 292 -1.05 25.63 -6.09
CA TRP A 292 -2.33 26.26 -5.83
C TRP A 292 -2.73 26.14 -4.35
N GLY A 293 -2.22 27.05 -3.53
CA GLY A 293 -2.30 27.04 -2.07
C GLY A 293 -3.67 27.43 -1.50
N THR A 294 -4.74 26.78 -1.93
CA THR A 294 -6.11 27.01 -1.47
C THR A 294 -6.84 25.68 -1.27
N THR A 295 -7.98 25.69 -0.58
CA THR A 295 -8.88 24.53 -0.45
C THR A 295 -9.25 23.94 -1.81
N ALA A 296 -9.57 24.77 -2.80
CA ALA A 296 -9.88 24.31 -4.16
C ALA A 296 -8.69 23.58 -4.80
N GLY A 297 -7.47 24.12 -4.65
CA GLY A 297 -6.24 23.49 -5.13
C GLY A 297 -5.99 22.14 -4.47
N LEU A 298 -6.20 22.03 -3.16
CA LEU A 298 -6.07 20.76 -2.42
C LEU A 298 -7.08 19.73 -2.91
N LEU A 299 -8.35 20.08 -3.07
CA LEU A 299 -9.40 19.17 -3.53
C LEU A 299 -9.18 18.71 -4.98
N VAL A 300 -8.89 19.64 -5.90
CA VAL A 300 -8.59 19.32 -7.31
C VAL A 300 -7.34 18.44 -7.41
N GLY A 301 -6.28 18.80 -6.67
CA GLY A 301 -5.06 17.99 -6.60
C GLY A 301 -5.32 16.59 -6.07
N THR A 302 -6.20 16.45 -5.05
CA THR A 302 -6.60 15.14 -4.49
C THR A 302 -7.32 14.28 -5.53
N VAL A 303 -8.16 14.84 -6.41
CA VAL A 303 -8.83 14.08 -7.47
C VAL A 303 -7.81 13.44 -8.41
N PHE A 304 -6.87 14.22 -8.93
CA PHE A 304 -5.83 13.68 -9.82
C PHE A 304 -4.91 12.70 -9.10
N PHE A 305 -4.50 13.01 -7.87
CA PHE A 305 -3.66 12.15 -7.06
C PHE A 305 -4.34 10.81 -6.78
N ALA A 306 -5.59 10.80 -6.33
CA ALA A 306 -6.34 9.57 -6.03
C ALA A 306 -6.50 8.67 -7.27
N ALA A 307 -6.80 9.26 -8.44
CA ALA A 307 -6.90 8.52 -9.69
C ALA A 307 -5.56 7.85 -10.05
N GLY A 308 -4.45 8.59 -9.93
CA GLY A 308 -3.10 8.07 -10.18
C GLY A 308 -2.70 6.98 -9.18
N ALA A 309 -2.81 7.25 -7.89
CA ALA A 309 -2.42 6.34 -6.81
C ALA A 309 -3.18 5.00 -6.87
N SER A 310 -4.46 5.02 -7.27
CA SER A 310 -5.28 3.82 -7.41
C SER A 310 -4.76 2.83 -8.44
N LEU A 311 -4.21 3.33 -9.55
CA LEU A 311 -3.77 2.52 -10.69
C LEU A 311 -2.29 2.16 -10.63
N LEU A 312 -1.47 2.91 -9.87
CA LEU A 312 -0.02 2.80 -9.90
C LEU A 312 0.47 1.40 -9.49
N TYR A 313 0.04 0.92 -8.31
CA TYR A 313 0.47 -0.38 -7.81
C TYR A 313 0.08 -1.54 -8.74
N PRO A 314 -1.20 -1.74 -9.14
CA PRO A 314 -1.59 -2.84 -10.02
C PRO A 314 -0.94 -2.76 -11.41
N ALA A 315 -0.77 -1.57 -11.97
CA ALA A 315 -0.14 -1.38 -13.27
C ALA A 315 1.34 -1.81 -13.27
N LEU A 316 2.09 -1.41 -12.25
CA LEU A 316 3.51 -1.75 -12.14
C LEU A 316 3.74 -3.19 -11.69
N LEU A 317 2.85 -3.76 -10.88
CA LEU A 317 2.90 -5.18 -10.53
C LEU A 317 2.67 -6.05 -11.77
N LEU A 318 1.70 -5.72 -12.62
CA LEU A 318 1.47 -6.41 -13.88
C LEU A 318 2.71 -6.37 -14.77
N LEU A 319 3.40 -5.21 -14.82
CA LEU A 319 4.65 -5.06 -15.57
C LEU A 319 5.78 -5.92 -14.98
N ALA A 320 5.90 -6.01 -13.66
CA ALA A 320 6.90 -6.82 -12.98
C ALA A 320 6.68 -8.32 -13.22
N LEU A 321 5.43 -8.78 -13.11
CA LEU A 321 5.05 -10.17 -13.35
C LEU A 321 5.22 -10.59 -14.81
N GLY A 322 4.98 -9.68 -15.76
CA GLY A 322 5.18 -9.95 -17.19
C GLY A 322 6.65 -10.12 -17.59
N ASN A 323 7.60 -9.74 -16.73
CA ASN A 323 9.03 -9.89 -16.95
C ASN A 323 9.65 -11.13 -16.30
N ALA A 324 8.86 -11.99 -15.64
CA ALA A 324 9.35 -13.14 -14.88
C ALA A 324 8.63 -14.43 -15.26
N PRO A 325 9.31 -15.59 -15.16
CA PRO A 325 8.68 -16.91 -15.31
C PRO A 325 7.64 -17.14 -14.21
N GLU A 326 6.67 -18.02 -14.49
CA GLU A 326 5.59 -18.33 -13.54
C GLU A 326 6.09 -18.89 -12.21
N THR A 327 7.18 -19.61 -12.22
CA THR A 327 7.83 -20.21 -11.04
C THR A 327 8.41 -19.17 -10.08
N GLU A 328 8.66 -17.94 -10.54
CA GLU A 328 9.27 -16.87 -9.76
C GLU A 328 8.25 -15.79 -9.31
N ARG A 329 6.98 -15.91 -9.67
CA ARG A 329 5.95 -14.89 -9.38
C ARG A 329 5.88 -14.51 -7.90
N GLY A 330 6.02 -15.45 -6.98
CA GLY A 330 6.04 -15.18 -5.54
C GLY A 330 7.21 -14.29 -5.12
N SER A 331 8.42 -14.57 -5.63
CA SER A 331 9.62 -13.77 -5.37
C SER A 331 9.51 -12.36 -5.97
N VAL A 332 8.89 -12.24 -7.16
CA VAL A 332 8.61 -10.94 -7.80
C VAL A 332 7.69 -10.09 -6.93
N VAL A 333 6.55 -10.66 -6.47
CA VAL A 333 5.59 -9.96 -5.61
C VAL A 333 6.24 -9.54 -4.30
N GLY A 334 7.02 -10.41 -3.66
CA GLY A 334 7.73 -10.10 -2.42
C GLY A 334 8.70 -8.94 -2.58
N THR A 335 9.57 -8.99 -3.61
CA THR A 335 10.50 -7.90 -3.91
C THR A 335 9.77 -6.60 -4.25
N PHE A 336 8.73 -6.67 -5.07
CA PHE A 336 7.95 -5.50 -5.48
C PHE A 336 7.25 -4.82 -4.29
N SER A 337 6.65 -5.61 -3.39
CA SER A 337 6.00 -5.10 -2.17
C SER A 337 6.98 -4.45 -1.20
N SER A 338 8.25 -4.91 -1.16
CA SER A 338 9.28 -4.27 -0.35
C SER A 338 9.58 -2.84 -0.80
N PHE A 339 9.43 -2.52 -2.10
CA PHE A 339 9.55 -1.15 -2.59
C PHE A 339 8.37 -0.26 -2.13
N PHE A 340 7.18 -0.83 -1.93
CA PHE A 340 6.07 -0.10 -1.32
C PHE A 340 6.42 0.34 0.10
N ASP A 341 6.84 -0.60 0.95
CA ASP A 341 7.19 -0.27 2.33
C ASP A 341 8.36 0.69 2.42
N LEU A 342 9.38 0.47 1.58
CA LEU A 342 10.54 1.35 1.51
C LEU A 342 10.16 2.77 1.10
N SER A 343 9.19 2.92 0.17
CA SER A 343 8.70 4.23 -0.25
C SER A 343 7.94 4.95 0.86
N GLN A 344 7.17 4.23 1.66
CA GLN A 344 6.48 4.82 2.79
C GLN A 344 7.45 5.15 3.93
N GLY A 345 8.41 4.27 4.21
CA GLY A 345 9.41 4.47 5.27
C GLY A 345 10.37 5.63 4.96
N LEU A 346 11.14 5.50 3.88
CA LEU A 346 12.12 6.52 3.46
C LEU A 346 11.44 7.75 2.86
N GLY A 347 10.33 7.55 2.12
CA GLY A 347 9.59 8.65 1.51
C GLY A 347 9.08 9.63 2.56
N SER A 348 8.50 9.15 3.66
CA SER A 348 8.03 10.01 4.76
C SER A 348 9.17 10.82 5.39
N LEU A 349 10.36 10.23 5.54
CA LEU A 349 11.55 10.96 6.00
C LEU A 349 11.98 12.04 4.99
N ILE A 350 12.06 11.69 3.71
CA ILE A 350 12.44 12.63 2.63
C ILE A 350 11.49 13.81 2.60
N VAL A 351 10.19 13.57 2.57
CA VAL A 351 9.20 14.65 2.52
C VAL A 351 9.16 15.46 3.82
N GLY A 352 9.47 14.84 4.97
CA GLY A 352 9.63 15.54 6.25
C GLY A 352 10.81 16.51 6.26
N LEU A 353 11.95 16.11 5.68
CA LEU A 353 13.12 16.97 5.50
C LEU A 353 12.82 18.14 4.56
N VAL A 354 12.09 17.89 3.46
CA VAL A 354 11.68 18.96 2.53
C VAL A 354 10.66 19.89 3.18
N ALA A 355 9.71 19.36 3.95
CA ALA A 355 8.72 20.17 4.65
C ALA A 355 9.38 21.12 5.66
N ALA A 356 10.42 20.70 6.35
CA ALA A 356 11.14 21.53 7.32
C ALA A 356 11.76 22.81 6.71
N GLY A 357 12.15 22.76 5.43
CA GLY A 357 12.71 23.92 4.73
C GLY A 357 11.74 24.64 3.78
N GLY A 358 10.81 23.90 3.18
CA GLY A 358 9.90 24.37 2.13
C GLY A 358 8.41 24.38 2.51
N GLY A 359 8.07 24.06 3.77
CA GLY A 359 6.69 23.92 4.24
C GLY A 359 5.97 22.72 3.60
N TYR A 360 4.69 22.58 3.92
CA TYR A 360 3.89 21.44 3.43
C TYR A 360 3.72 21.45 1.91
N ARG A 361 3.64 22.63 1.29
CA ARG A 361 3.62 22.76 -0.18
C ARG A 361 4.92 22.26 -0.82
N GLY A 362 6.07 22.47 -0.15
CA GLY A 362 7.34 21.89 -0.55
C GLY A 362 7.33 20.35 -0.52
N ALA A 363 6.72 19.76 0.50
CA ALA A 363 6.55 18.30 0.59
C ALA A 363 5.71 17.75 -0.58
N PHE A 364 4.60 18.42 -0.95
CA PHE A 364 3.81 18.06 -2.14
C PHE A 364 4.61 18.23 -3.42
N GLY A 365 5.43 19.31 -3.52
CA GLY A 365 6.36 19.54 -4.63
C GLY A 365 7.39 18.42 -4.76
N ALA A 366 7.95 17.95 -3.65
CA ALA A 366 8.83 16.77 -3.66
C ALA A 366 8.11 15.53 -4.19
N GLY A 367 6.88 15.26 -3.71
CA GLY A 367 6.03 14.20 -4.24
C GLY A 367 5.82 14.29 -5.76
N ALA A 368 5.59 15.51 -6.28
CA ALA A 368 5.46 15.77 -7.71
C ALA A 368 6.76 15.46 -8.48
N VAL A 369 7.91 15.91 -7.98
CA VAL A 369 9.23 15.69 -8.62
C VAL A 369 9.56 14.19 -8.67
N PHE A 370 9.36 13.48 -7.58
CA PHE A 370 9.61 12.02 -7.56
C PHE A 370 8.65 11.27 -8.48
N ALA A 371 7.35 11.62 -8.51
CA ALA A 371 6.39 11.01 -9.43
C ALA A 371 6.75 11.30 -10.90
N ALA A 372 7.17 12.54 -11.22
CA ALA A 372 7.66 12.92 -12.53
C ALA A 372 8.94 12.15 -12.93
N ALA A 373 9.88 11.95 -12.00
CA ALA A 373 11.07 11.12 -12.24
C ALA A 373 10.69 9.67 -12.56
N GLY A 374 9.73 9.09 -11.85
CA GLY A 374 9.17 7.77 -12.17
C GLY A 374 8.51 7.72 -13.55
N PHE A 375 7.75 8.76 -13.90
CA PHE A 375 7.12 8.92 -15.23
C PHE A 375 8.18 8.92 -16.35
N VAL A 376 9.20 9.75 -16.23
CA VAL A 376 10.30 9.83 -17.21
C VAL A 376 11.05 8.49 -17.27
N GLY A 377 11.38 7.88 -16.14
CA GLY A 377 12.04 6.57 -16.06
C GLY A 377 11.26 5.48 -16.80
N LEU A 378 9.94 5.41 -16.59
CA LEU A 378 9.07 4.44 -17.24
C LEU A 378 8.89 4.74 -18.75
N ALA A 379 8.82 6.01 -19.12
CA ALA A 379 8.71 6.45 -20.52
C ALA A 379 9.99 6.17 -21.33
N VAL A 380 11.16 6.53 -20.80
CA VAL A 380 12.47 6.38 -21.47
C VAL A 380 12.87 4.91 -21.60
N HIS A 381 12.66 4.10 -20.57
CA HIS A 381 12.98 2.66 -20.64
C HIS A 381 12.27 1.95 -21.79
N ALA A 382 11.16 2.47 -22.22
CA ALA A 382 10.36 1.98 -23.30
C ALA A 382 10.91 2.30 -24.69
N SER A 383 11.37 3.52 -24.89
CA SER A 383 11.93 3.91 -26.18
C SER A 383 13.17 3.07 -26.51
N ARG A 384 14.01 2.80 -25.47
CA ARG A 384 15.21 1.97 -25.62
C ARG A 384 14.92 0.50 -25.97
N ARG A 385 13.86 -0.11 -25.40
CA ARG A 385 13.47 -1.49 -25.76
C ARG A 385 12.88 -1.56 -27.19
N ARG A 386 12.11 -0.56 -27.60
CA ARG A 386 11.55 -0.48 -28.96
C ARG A 386 12.67 -0.34 -30.00
N SER A 387 13.64 0.55 -29.75
CA SER A 387 14.79 0.74 -30.64
C SER A 387 15.66 -0.52 -30.73
N ARG A 388 15.87 -1.24 -29.64
CA ARG A 388 16.61 -2.52 -29.67
C ARG A 388 15.87 -3.60 -30.47
N ARG A 389 14.54 -3.69 -30.33
CA ARG A 389 13.75 -4.68 -31.07
C ARG A 389 13.75 -4.43 -32.55
N VAL A 390 13.54 -3.17 -32.99
CA VAL A 390 13.64 -2.76 -34.38
C VAL A 390 15.03 -3.08 -34.94
N ARG A 391 16.09 -2.74 -34.23
CA ARG A 391 17.48 -3.01 -34.65
C ARG A 391 17.78 -4.51 -34.73
N THR A 392 17.18 -5.35 -33.86
CA THR A 392 17.36 -6.81 -33.91
C THR A 392 16.57 -7.41 -35.08
N GLU A 393 15.39 -6.89 -35.40
CA GLU A 393 14.59 -7.28 -36.55
C GLU A 393 15.30 -6.86 -37.87
N GLU A 394 15.86 -5.65 -37.97
CA GLU A 394 16.65 -5.18 -39.09
C GLU A 394 17.92 -6.03 -39.31
N LEU A 395 18.64 -6.37 -38.23
CA LEU A 395 19.82 -7.24 -38.32
C LEU A 395 19.46 -8.69 -38.68
N GLY A 396 18.29 -9.19 -38.23
CA GLY A 396 17.77 -10.49 -38.62
C GLY A 396 17.40 -10.56 -40.12
N VAL A 397 16.79 -9.52 -40.63
CA VAL A 397 16.44 -9.41 -42.09
C VAL A 397 17.71 -9.36 -42.92
N LEU A 398 18.71 -8.56 -42.54
CA LEU A 398 20.01 -8.47 -43.25
C LEU A 398 20.79 -9.80 -43.24
N ALA A 399 20.67 -10.59 -42.15
CA ALA A 399 21.31 -11.90 -42.05
C ALA A 399 20.63 -12.98 -42.93
N THR A 400 19.35 -12.80 -43.28
CA THR A 400 18.61 -13.71 -44.15
C THR A 400 18.79 -13.32 -45.65
N GLU A 401 19.12 -12.08 -45.97
CA GLU A 401 19.36 -11.60 -47.35
C GLU A 401 20.80 -11.87 -47.85
N HIS A 402 21.75 -12.15 -46.93
CA HIS A 402 23.13 -12.51 -47.30
C HIS A 402 23.54 -13.80 -46.57
N PRO A 403 23.10 -14.99 -47.03
CA PRO A 403 23.69 -16.25 -46.58
C PRO A 403 25.17 -16.25 -47.00
N ALA A 404 26.05 -16.48 -46.02
CA ALA A 404 27.48 -16.62 -46.29
C ALA A 404 27.75 -17.69 -47.35
N PRO A 405 28.77 -17.51 -48.21
CA PRO A 405 29.09 -18.42 -49.30
C PRO A 405 29.53 -19.82 -48.81
#